data_a8c3a6040f536941b61811e38e05f39e
#
_entry.id   a8c3a6040f536941b61811e38e05f39e
#
_cell.length_a   1.000
_cell.length_b   1.000
_cell.length_c   1.000
_cell.angle_alpha   90.00
_cell.angle_beta   90.00
_cell.angle_gamma   90.00
#
_symmetry.space_group_name_H-M   'P 1'
#
loop_
_entity.id
_entity.type
_entity.pdbx_description
1 polymer ?
#
loop_
_entity_poly.entity_id
_entity_poly.type
_entity_poly.pdbx_seq_one_letter_code
_entity_poly.pdbx_strand_id
1 'polypeptide(L)'
;ATVKSLDVMVPIMAVCYFVITVGIVLFNLPKLPAVFGRIFAEAFGLRQAVAGGFGAVLMNGVKRGLFSNEAGSGSAPCAAAAAECDDPVKMGFVQALGVLIDTVVICSCTAFLMLLVPQEITEGLAGMDLLQTALQYHLGGFGVVFIAATLALFSFSTFLGVLYYARGNVAYLCGDNWWSQTVYKLIALAMLVIGGMQAYTVVWDLGDVGIGLMTIFNMIALVPMAKEALAALNDYEKRKKLQ
;
A
#
# COMPACT_ATOMS: atom_id res chain seq x y z
N ALA A 1 -9.54 -19.37 -11.36
CA ALA A 1 -10.46 -18.37 -11.96
C ALA A 1 -10.32 -17.02 -11.28
N THR A 2 -10.38 -16.94 -9.95
CA THR A 2 -10.41 -15.66 -9.18
C THR A 2 -9.14 -14.84 -9.34
N VAL A 3 -7.95 -15.44 -9.31
CA VAL A 3 -6.67 -14.75 -9.49
C VAL A 3 -6.57 -14.14 -10.89
N LYS A 4 -6.95 -14.87 -11.94
CA LYS A 4 -6.94 -14.35 -13.32
C LYS A 4 -7.85 -13.13 -13.53
N SER A 5 -8.95 -13.03 -12.78
CA SER A 5 -9.79 -11.83 -12.84
C SER A 5 -9.11 -10.63 -12.19
N LEU A 6 -8.36 -10.84 -11.10
CA LEU A 6 -7.60 -9.79 -10.44
C LEU A 6 -6.46 -9.26 -11.32
N ASP A 7 -5.77 -10.14 -12.07
CA ASP A 7 -4.68 -9.78 -12.98
C ASP A 7 -5.11 -8.77 -14.05
N VAL A 8 -6.40 -8.75 -14.40
CA VAL A 8 -6.96 -7.80 -15.37
C VAL A 8 -7.61 -6.61 -14.69
N MET A 9 -8.39 -6.83 -13.63
CA MET A 9 -9.16 -5.77 -12.97
C MET A 9 -8.25 -4.76 -12.25
N VAL A 10 -7.22 -5.23 -11.54
CA VAL A 10 -6.36 -4.35 -10.73
C VAL A 10 -5.57 -3.35 -11.59
N PRO A 11 -4.90 -3.75 -12.69
CA PRO A 11 -4.24 -2.78 -13.57
C PRO A 11 -5.19 -1.78 -14.20
N ILE A 12 -6.38 -2.20 -14.63
CA ILE A 12 -7.38 -1.29 -15.22
C ILE A 12 -7.81 -0.23 -14.18
N MET A 13 -8.11 -0.65 -12.96
CA MET A 13 -8.50 0.26 -11.88
C MET A 13 -7.37 1.24 -11.55
N ALA A 14 -6.13 0.75 -11.43
CA ALA A 14 -4.97 1.57 -11.15
C ALA A 14 -4.74 2.62 -12.25
N VAL A 15 -4.85 2.23 -13.52
CA VAL A 15 -4.74 3.16 -14.66
C VAL A 15 -5.87 4.19 -14.64
N CYS A 16 -7.12 3.78 -14.43
CA CYS A 16 -8.25 4.72 -14.34
C CYS A 16 -8.05 5.73 -13.20
N TYR A 17 -7.66 5.25 -12.02
CA TYR A 17 -7.38 6.11 -10.87
C TYR A 17 -6.24 7.09 -11.17
N PHE A 18 -5.15 6.61 -11.75
CA PHE A 18 -4.00 7.42 -12.13
C PHE A 18 -4.38 8.49 -13.16
N VAL A 19 -5.08 8.13 -14.23
CA VAL A 19 -5.49 9.07 -15.28
C VAL A 19 -6.40 10.17 -14.72
N ILE A 20 -7.37 9.81 -13.89
CA ILE A 20 -8.27 10.79 -13.26
C ILE A 20 -7.48 11.73 -12.35
N THR A 21 -6.58 11.19 -11.54
CA THR A 21 -5.77 12.00 -10.62
C THR A 21 -4.83 12.92 -11.36
N VAL A 22 -4.12 12.41 -12.37
CA VAL A 22 -3.26 13.25 -13.21
C VAL A 22 -4.07 14.34 -13.91
N GLY A 23 -5.26 14.01 -14.39
CA GLY A 23 -6.19 15.01 -14.95
C GLY A 23 -6.48 16.13 -13.93
N ILE A 24 -6.88 15.79 -12.71
CA ILE A 24 -7.15 16.77 -11.65
C ILE A 24 -5.91 17.63 -11.35
N VAL A 25 -4.73 17.01 -11.25
CA VAL A 25 -3.47 17.71 -11.02
C VAL A 25 -3.16 18.69 -12.15
N LEU A 26 -3.32 18.27 -13.41
CA LEU A 26 -3.08 19.12 -14.59
C LEU A 26 -4.03 20.33 -14.62
N PHE A 27 -5.31 20.14 -14.30
CA PHE A 27 -6.27 21.26 -14.19
C PHE A 27 -5.96 22.22 -13.03
N ASN A 28 -5.21 21.79 -12.02
CA ASN A 28 -4.82 22.58 -10.87
C ASN A 28 -3.32 22.91 -10.83
N LEU A 29 -2.61 22.83 -11.94
CA LEU A 29 -1.16 23.12 -12.05
C LEU A 29 -0.72 24.44 -11.34
N PRO A 30 -1.47 25.56 -11.49
CA PRO A 30 -1.09 26.81 -10.82
C PRO A 30 -1.07 26.73 -9.28
N LYS A 31 -1.80 25.79 -8.68
CA LYS A 31 -1.85 25.60 -7.23
C LYS A 31 -0.72 24.71 -6.69
N LEU A 32 -0.04 23.94 -7.54
CA LEU A 32 1.00 23.00 -7.12
C LEU A 32 2.16 23.64 -6.36
N PRO A 33 2.71 24.80 -6.77
CA PRO A 33 3.80 25.42 -6.01
C PRO A 33 3.40 25.75 -4.56
N ALA A 34 2.15 26.18 -4.35
CA ALA A 34 1.62 26.45 -3.01
C ALA A 34 1.46 25.16 -2.18
N VAL A 35 1.00 24.07 -2.81
CA VAL A 35 0.89 22.75 -2.16
C VAL A 35 2.27 22.24 -1.75
N PHE A 36 3.27 22.28 -2.64
CA PHE A 36 4.63 21.91 -2.29
C PHE A 36 5.19 22.79 -1.17
N GLY A 37 5.02 24.12 -1.26
CA GLY A 37 5.42 25.05 -0.20
C GLY A 37 4.82 24.69 1.15
N ARG A 38 3.53 24.30 1.19
CA ARG A 38 2.84 23.85 2.40
C ARG A 38 3.42 22.53 2.91
N ILE A 39 3.64 21.55 2.05
CA ILE A 39 4.26 20.25 2.42
C ILE A 39 5.61 20.47 3.10
N PHE A 40 6.50 21.28 2.48
CA PHE A 40 7.81 21.57 3.05
C PHE A 40 7.73 22.39 4.33
N ALA A 41 6.86 23.39 4.39
CA ALA A 41 6.67 24.19 5.58
C ALA A 41 6.13 23.37 6.76
N GLU A 42 5.22 22.42 6.52
CA GLU A 42 4.67 21.56 7.55
C GLU A 42 5.67 20.44 7.94
N ALA A 43 6.42 19.90 6.99
CA ALA A 43 7.42 18.85 7.27
C ALA A 43 8.63 19.37 8.06
N PHE A 44 9.10 20.58 7.76
CA PHE A 44 10.30 21.16 8.35
C PHE A 44 10.03 22.41 9.18
N GLY A 45 8.77 22.79 9.38
CA GLY A 45 8.37 24.00 10.06
C GLY A 45 8.76 24.04 11.53
N LEU A 46 9.30 25.18 11.98
CA LEU A 46 9.71 25.44 13.35
C LEU A 46 8.58 25.22 14.38
N ARG A 47 7.33 25.41 14.00
CA ARG A 47 6.17 25.18 14.89
C ARG A 47 6.05 23.72 15.37
N GLN A 48 6.31 22.76 14.50
CA GLN A 48 6.29 21.34 14.86
C GLN A 48 7.56 20.89 15.59
N ALA A 49 8.70 21.48 15.26
CA ALA A 49 9.97 21.22 15.93
C ALA A 49 9.94 21.63 17.41
N VAL A 50 9.34 22.78 17.70
CA VAL A 50 9.22 23.33 19.08
C VAL A 50 8.17 22.59 19.90
N ALA A 51 7.09 22.10 19.30
CA ALA A 51 5.99 21.41 19.99
C ALA A 51 6.20 19.89 20.16
N GLY A 52 7.37 19.34 19.85
CA GLY A 52 7.60 17.87 19.83
C GLY A 52 6.92 17.18 18.64
N GLY A 53 6.32 17.93 17.73
CA GLY A 53 5.54 17.43 16.60
C GLY A 53 6.37 16.82 15.47
N PHE A 54 7.65 17.19 15.32
CA PHE A 54 8.50 16.62 14.27
C PHE A 54 8.62 15.10 14.37
N GLY A 55 8.81 14.57 15.59
CA GLY A 55 8.85 13.13 15.82
C GLY A 55 7.53 12.43 15.45
N ALA A 56 6.39 13.06 15.75
CA ALA A 56 5.08 12.50 15.38
C ALA A 56 4.84 12.51 13.87
N VAL A 57 5.22 13.59 13.18
CA VAL A 57 5.11 13.68 11.71
C VAL A 57 6.01 12.65 11.03
N LEU A 58 7.28 12.53 11.48
CA LEU A 58 8.21 11.54 10.97
C LEU A 58 7.69 10.11 11.22
N MET A 59 7.22 9.83 12.43
CA MET A 59 6.69 8.53 12.80
C MET A 59 5.46 8.15 11.95
N ASN A 60 4.52 9.08 11.76
CA ASN A 60 3.36 8.86 10.90
C ASN A 60 3.76 8.63 9.43
N GLY A 61 4.70 9.41 8.91
CA GLY A 61 5.20 9.25 7.54
C GLY A 61 5.83 7.87 7.34
N VAL A 62 6.69 7.44 8.25
CA VAL A 62 7.32 6.11 8.21
C VAL A 62 6.28 4.99 8.32
N LYS A 63 5.37 5.07 9.31
CA LYS A 63 4.30 4.07 9.48
C LYS A 63 3.43 3.94 8.24
N ARG A 64 2.92 5.05 7.70
CA ARG A 64 2.02 5.03 6.54
C ARG A 64 2.75 4.61 5.26
N GLY A 65 4.01 5.02 5.07
CA GLY A 65 4.83 4.57 3.95
C GLY A 65 5.07 3.07 3.96
N LEU A 66 5.50 2.52 5.09
CA LEU A 66 5.73 1.08 5.25
C LEU A 66 4.42 0.27 5.15
N PHE A 67 3.31 0.85 5.58
CA PHE A 67 2.00 0.22 5.46
C PHE A 67 1.57 0.11 4.01
N SER A 68 1.73 1.18 3.22
CA SER A 68 1.27 1.22 1.83
C SER A 68 2.05 0.27 0.92
N ASN A 69 3.36 0.31 0.94
CA ASN A 69 4.20 -0.47 0.04
C ASN A 69 4.62 -1.85 0.60
N GLU A 70 4.28 -2.12 1.87
CA GLU A 70 4.60 -3.36 2.59
C GLU A 70 6.09 -3.77 2.54
N ALA A 71 6.98 -2.82 2.24
CA ALA A 71 8.41 -3.09 2.14
C ALA A 71 8.98 -3.56 3.49
N GLY A 72 9.51 -4.76 3.51
CA GLY A 72 10.04 -5.38 4.72
C GLY A 72 9.02 -6.12 5.58
N SER A 73 7.72 -6.08 5.27
CA SER A 73 6.68 -6.80 6.04
C SER A 73 6.66 -8.31 5.78
N GLY A 74 7.21 -8.78 4.64
CA GLY A 74 7.23 -10.19 4.27
C GLY A 74 6.11 -10.62 3.33
N SER A 75 5.18 -9.75 2.96
CA SER A 75 4.14 -10.02 1.96
C SER A 75 4.72 -10.11 0.53
N ALA A 76 5.66 -9.23 0.18
CA ALA A 76 6.32 -9.24 -1.12
C ALA A 76 7.04 -10.57 -1.44
N PRO A 77 7.76 -11.22 -0.52
CA PRO A 77 8.28 -12.57 -0.75
C PRO A 77 7.20 -13.62 -1.02
N CYS A 78 6.04 -13.53 -0.35
CA CYS A 78 4.91 -14.43 -0.61
C CYS A 78 4.35 -14.26 -2.02
N ALA A 79 4.25 -13.01 -2.50
CA ALA A 79 3.83 -12.70 -3.87
C ALA A 79 4.88 -13.17 -4.90
N ALA A 80 6.16 -12.91 -4.64
CA ALA A 80 7.26 -13.30 -5.51
C ALA A 80 7.36 -14.81 -5.66
N ALA A 81 7.16 -15.57 -4.58
CA ALA A 81 7.20 -17.03 -4.60
C ALA A 81 6.08 -17.67 -5.42
N ALA A 82 4.98 -16.95 -5.63
CA ALA A 82 3.85 -17.42 -6.43
C ALA A 82 3.95 -17.05 -7.92
N ALA A 83 4.88 -16.19 -8.29
CA ALA A 83 5.04 -15.71 -9.65
C ALA A 83 5.96 -16.64 -10.45
N GLU A 84 5.59 -16.90 -11.71
CA GLU A 84 6.46 -17.61 -12.66
C GLU A 84 7.53 -16.64 -13.17
N CYS A 85 8.80 -16.93 -12.91
CA CYS A 85 9.92 -16.12 -13.36
C CYS A 85 11.15 -17.00 -13.61
N ASP A 86 11.87 -16.72 -14.71
CA ASP A 86 13.08 -17.46 -15.11
C ASP A 86 14.26 -17.21 -14.17
N ASP A 87 14.29 -16.05 -13.48
CA ASP A 87 15.41 -15.64 -12.64
C ASP A 87 14.91 -14.88 -11.41
N PRO A 88 15.26 -15.33 -10.20
CA PRO A 88 14.79 -14.70 -8.96
C PRO A 88 15.26 -13.25 -8.82
N VAL A 89 16.39 -12.86 -9.42
CA VAL A 89 16.88 -11.48 -9.38
C VAL A 89 15.98 -10.54 -10.18
N LYS A 90 15.45 -11.01 -11.33
CA LYS A 90 14.46 -10.23 -12.09
C LYS A 90 13.20 -9.97 -11.26
N MET A 91 12.73 -11.00 -10.54
CA MET A 91 11.57 -10.83 -9.64
C MET A 91 11.88 -9.85 -8.53
N GLY A 92 13.07 -9.87 -7.94
CA GLY A 92 13.51 -8.87 -6.96
C GLY A 92 13.46 -7.43 -7.50
N PHE A 93 13.90 -7.20 -8.74
CA PHE A 93 13.79 -5.88 -9.38
C PHE A 93 12.34 -5.46 -9.63
N VAL A 94 11.48 -6.39 -10.04
CA VAL A 94 10.04 -6.10 -10.23
C VAL A 94 9.39 -5.69 -8.90
N GLN A 95 9.69 -6.39 -7.81
CA GLN A 95 9.20 -6.03 -6.48
C GLN A 95 9.71 -4.65 -6.02
N ALA A 96 11.00 -4.37 -6.21
CA ALA A 96 11.58 -3.05 -5.88
C ALA A 96 10.95 -1.92 -6.71
N LEU A 97 10.69 -2.15 -8.00
CA LEU A 97 9.99 -1.20 -8.86
C LEU A 97 8.55 -0.99 -8.40
N GLY A 98 7.86 -2.06 -7.96
CA GLY A 98 6.51 -1.99 -7.41
C GLY A 98 6.44 -1.07 -6.19
N VAL A 99 7.37 -1.19 -5.24
CA VAL A 99 7.48 -0.31 -4.06
C VAL A 99 7.68 1.16 -4.48
N LEU A 100 8.53 1.40 -5.49
CA LEU A 100 8.78 2.76 -6.00
C LEU A 100 7.51 3.36 -6.63
N ILE A 101 6.82 2.60 -7.48
CA ILE A 101 5.59 3.04 -8.15
C ILE A 101 4.49 3.30 -7.12
N ASP A 102 4.29 2.40 -6.17
CA ASP A 102 3.29 2.60 -5.11
C ASP A 102 3.55 3.88 -4.33
N THR A 103 4.75 4.04 -3.80
CA THR A 103 5.07 5.14 -2.91
C THR A 103 5.17 6.48 -3.63
N VAL A 104 5.88 6.54 -4.77
CA VAL A 104 6.15 7.82 -5.45
C VAL A 104 5.00 8.22 -6.37
N VAL A 105 4.33 7.27 -7.02
CA VAL A 105 3.28 7.59 -7.97
C VAL A 105 1.90 7.54 -7.32
N ILE A 106 1.48 6.37 -6.81
CA ILE A 106 0.10 6.18 -6.34
C ILE A 106 -0.19 6.98 -5.06
N CYS A 107 0.70 6.92 -4.07
CA CYS A 107 0.52 7.70 -2.84
C CYS A 107 0.58 9.21 -3.10
N SER A 108 1.44 9.69 -4.01
CA SER A 108 1.48 11.10 -4.40
C SER A 108 0.20 11.53 -5.11
N CYS A 109 -0.36 10.69 -5.97
CA CYS A 109 -1.67 10.93 -6.59
C CYS A 109 -2.74 11.18 -5.52
N THR A 110 -2.87 10.28 -4.56
CA THR A 110 -3.84 10.41 -3.48
C THR A 110 -3.59 11.66 -2.62
N ALA A 111 -2.32 11.95 -2.30
CA ALA A 111 -1.96 13.15 -1.55
C ALA A 111 -2.34 14.43 -2.29
N PHE A 112 -2.06 14.55 -3.58
CA PHE A 112 -2.45 15.73 -4.36
C PHE A 112 -3.95 15.89 -4.48
N LEU A 113 -4.72 14.81 -4.62
CA LEU A 113 -6.18 14.89 -4.61
C LEU A 113 -6.71 15.60 -3.36
N MET A 114 -6.14 15.28 -2.20
CA MET A 114 -6.56 15.87 -0.92
C MET A 114 -5.99 17.27 -0.70
N LEU A 115 -4.72 17.49 -1.02
CA LEU A 115 -4.02 18.76 -0.75
C LEU A 115 -4.40 19.89 -1.70
N LEU A 116 -4.98 19.61 -2.86
CA LEU A 116 -5.50 20.59 -3.80
C LEU A 116 -6.88 21.14 -3.41
N VAL A 117 -7.52 20.56 -2.40
CA VAL A 117 -8.79 21.05 -1.85
C VAL A 117 -8.53 22.16 -0.82
N PRO A 118 -9.35 23.23 -0.74
CA PRO A 118 -9.27 24.22 0.31
C PRO A 118 -9.38 23.60 1.72
N GLN A 119 -8.55 24.07 2.64
CA GLN A 119 -8.46 23.50 3.99
C GLN A 119 -9.77 23.63 4.77
N GLU A 120 -10.55 24.69 4.52
CA GLU A 120 -11.85 24.91 5.16
C GLU A 120 -12.86 23.77 4.88
N ILE A 121 -12.72 23.09 3.73
CA ILE A 121 -13.59 21.98 3.33
C ILE A 121 -13.13 20.66 3.94
N THR A 122 -11.83 20.54 4.25
CA THR A 122 -11.21 19.31 4.70
C THR A 122 -10.89 19.28 6.18
N GLU A 123 -11.10 20.39 6.88
CA GLU A 123 -10.82 20.53 8.31
C GLU A 123 -11.65 19.53 9.14
N GLY A 124 -10.98 18.78 10.01
CA GLY A 124 -11.60 17.75 10.85
C GLY A 124 -11.93 16.43 10.14
N LEU A 125 -11.73 16.33 8.83
CA LEU A 125 -11.92 15.09 8.09
C LEU A 125 -10.65 14.25 8.10
N ALA A 126 -10.82 12.93 8.13
CA ALA A 126 -9.71 11.97 8.09
C ALA A 126 -10.06 10.75 7.25
N GLY A 127 -9.04 10.06 6.75
CA GLY A 127 -9.17 8.80 6.05
C GLY A 127 -10.06 8.90 4.80
N MET A 128 -11.07 8.04 4.73
CA MET A 128 -11.92 7.93 3.55
C MET A 128 -12.87 9.11 3.37
N ASP A 129 -13.34 9.71 4.45
CA ASP A 129 -14.22 10.87 4.39
C ASP A 129 -13.50 12.07 3.74
N LEU A 130 -12.21 12.23 4.06
CA LEU A 130 -11.35 13.23 3.44
C LEU A 130 -11.18 12.99 1.94
N LEU A 131 -10.89 11.75 1.54
CA LEU A 131 -10.70 11.41 0.13
C LEU A 131 -12.00 11.52 -0.68
N GLN A 132 -13.12 11.07 -0.11
CA GLN A 132 -14.43 11.19 -0.74
C GLN A 132 -14.81 12.65 -0.95
N THR A 133 -14.64 13.49 0.08
CA THR A 133 -14.90 14.93 0.00
C THR A 133 -14.00 15.60 -1.03
N ALA A 134 -12.72 15.22 -1.10
CA ALA A 134 -11.80 15.74 -2.09
C ALA A 134 -12.24 15.39 -3.52
N LEU A 135 -12.63 14.15 -3.79
CA LEU A 135 -13.12 13.75 -5.09
C LEU A 135 -14.48 14.39 -5.43
N GLN A 136 -15.35 14.58 -4.45
CA GLN A 136 -16.59 15.31 -4.63
C GLN A 136 -16.32 16.77 -5.01
N TYR A 137 -15.34 17.42 -4.40
CA TYR A 137 -14.92 18.78 -4.75
C TYR A 137 -14.41 18.89 -6.19
N HIS A 138 -13.59 17.93 -6.64
CA HIS A 138 -12.97 17.97 -7.97
C HIS A 138 -13.89 17.50 -9.10
N LEU A 139 -14.75 16.50 -8.85
CA LEU A 139 -15.53 15.79 -9.87
C LEU A 139 -17.05 15.79 -9.60
N GLY A 140 -17.49 16.46 -8.53
CA GLY A 140 -18.89 16.46 -8.16
C GLY A 140 -19.42 15.07 -7.80
N GLY A 141 -20.69 14.81 -8.13
CA GLY A 141 -21.35 13.54 -7.85
C GLY A 141 -20.68 12.31 -8.50
N PHE A 142 -20.04 12.49 -9.66
CA PHE A 142 -19.27 11.42 -10.30
C PHE A 142 -18.10 10.97 -9.42
N GLY A 143 -17.41 11.89 -8.75
CA GLY A 143 -16.30 11.58 -7.85
C GLY A 143 -16.69 10.66 -6.71
N VAL A 144 -17.88 10.87 -6.14
CA VAL A 144 -18.40 10.01 -5.06
C VAL A 144 -18.68 8.59 -5.54
N VAL A 145 -19.33 8.43 -6.69
CA VAL A 145 -19.61 7.12 -7.27
C VAL A 145 -18.31 6.41 -7.67
N PHE A 146 -17.39 7.16 -8.27
CA PHE A 146 -16.09 6.66 -8.70
C PHE A 146 -15.29 6.10 -7.52
N ILE A 147 -15.15 6.88 -6.43
CA ILE A 147 -14.38 6.42 -5.27
C ILE A 147 -15.05 5.24 -4.58
N ALA A 148 -16.37 5.21 -4.46
CA ALA A 148 -17.10 4.10 -3.88
C ALA A 148 -16.88 2.80 -4.67
N ALA A 149 -16.97 2.86 -6.00
CA ALA A 149 -16.71 1.71 -6.87
C ALA A 149 -15.24 1.26 -6.80
N THR A 150 -14.29 2.21 -6.85
CA THR A 150 -12.85 1.93 -6.76
C THR A 150 -12.50 1.28 -5.44
N LEU A 151 -13.02 1.79 -4.33
CA LEU A 151 -12.81 1.22 -3.00
C LEU A 151 -13.37 -0.19 -2.86
N ALA A 152 -14.58 -0.42 -3.35
CA ALA A 152 -15.19 -1.73 -3.32
C ALA A 152 -14.31 -2.76 -4.06
N LEU A 153 -13.80 -2.39 -5.23
CA LEU A 153 -12.93 -3.24 -6.04
C LEU A 153 -11.54 -3.43 -5.39
N PHE A 154 -10.92 -2.36 -4.89
CA PHE A 154 -9.61 -2.44 -4.21
C PHE A 154 -9.71 -3.27 -2.93
N SER A 155 -10.72 -3.04 -2.09
CA SER A 155 -10.92 -3.81 -0.86
C SER A 155 -11.13 -5.29 -1.15
N PHE A 156 -11.95 -5.61 -2.15
CA PHE A 156 -12.19 -6.98 -2.57
C PHE A 156 -10.92 -7.66 -3.09
N SER A 157 -10.18 -6.99 -3.97
CA SER A 157 -8.93 -7.52 -4.53
C SER A 157 -7.86 -7.72 -3.46
N THR A 158 -7.70 -6.75 -2.55
CA THR A 158 -6.75 -6.82 -1.44
C THR A 158 -7.10 -7.98 -0.50
N PHE A 159 -8.37 -8.13 -0.13
CA PHE A 159 -8.81 -9.24 0.71
C PHE A 159 -8.49 -10.60 0.09
N LEU A 160 -8.73 -10.77 -1.21
CA LEU A 160 -8.37 -11.99 -1.92
C LEU A 160 -6.85 -12.21 -1.99
N GLY A 161 -6.06 -11.16 -2.22
CA GLY A 161 -4.60 -11.23 -2.23
C GLY A 161 -4.04 -11.64 -0.87
N VAL A 162 -4.52 -11.03 0.21
CA VAL A 162 -4.10 -11.37 1.58
C VAL A 162 -4.48 -12.81 1.94
N LEU A 163 -5.69 -13.26 1.55
CA LEU A 163 -6.07 -14.68 1.73
C LEU A 163 -5.15 -15.62 0.96
N TYR A 164 -4.70 -15.22 -0.23
CA TYR A 164 -3.78 -16.03 -1.02
C TYR A 164 -2.42 -16.18 -0.34
N TYR A 165 -1.84 -15.09 0.18
CA TYR A 165 -0.60 -15.13 0.94
C TYR A 165 -0.73 -15.94 2.22
N ALA A 166 -1.83 -15.74 2.96
CA ALA A 166 -2.12 -16.50 4.17
C ALA A 166 -2.22 -18.01 3.92
N ARG A 167 -2.80 -18.42 2.77
CA ARG A 167 -2.92 -19.83 2.39
C ARG A 167 -1.57 -20.54 2.38
N GLY A 168 -0.56 -19.96 1.74
CA GLY A 168 0.78 -20.55 1.66
C GLY A 168 1.41 -20.71 3.04
N ASN A 169 1.30 -19.69 3.88
CA ASN A 169 1.84 -19.71 5.24
C ASN A 169 1.11 -20.74 6.14
N VAL A 170 -0.21 -20.82 6.06
CA VAL A 170 -1.01 -21.80 6.80
C VAL A 170 -0.69 -23.23 6.33
N ALA A 171 -0.54 -23.43 5.03
CA ALA A 171 -0.15 -24.74 4.48
C ALA A 171 1.23 -25.19 5.00
N TYR A 172 2.18 -24.25 5.10
CA TYR A 172 3.52 -24.52 5.63
C TYR A 172 3.48 -24.87 7.14
N LEU A 173 2.71 -24.14 7.94
CA LEU A 173 2.68 -24.32 9.41
C LEU A 173 1.77 -25.46 9.87
N CYS A 174 0.63 -25.65 9.24
CA CYS A 174 -0.45 -26.56 9.69
C CYS A 174 -0.73 -27.70 8.69
N GLY A 175 0.01 -27.75 7.58
CA GLY A 175 -0.25 -28.67 6.49
C GLY A 175 -1.37 -28.20 5.54
N ASP A 176 -1.27 -28.61 4.27
CA ASP A 176 -2.27 -28.28 3.23
C ASP A 176 -3.44 -29.29 3.27
N ASN A 177 -4.22 -29.25 4.33
CA ASN A 177 -5.39 -30.08 4.50
C ASN A 177 -6.67 -29.25 4.53
N TRP A 178 -7.81 -29.89 4.26
CA TRP A 178 -9.09 -29.21 4.18
C TRP A 178 -9.46 -28.43 5.47
N TRP A 179 -9.12 -28.97 6.62
CA TRP A 179 -9.44 -28.35 7.92
C TRP A 179 -8.63 -27.06 8.13
N SER A 180 -7.32 -27.11 7.96
CA SER A 180 -6.45 -25.92 8.14
C SER A 180 -6.87 -24.81 7.18
N GLN A 181 -7.14 -25.16 5.92
CA GLN A 181 -7.55 -24.21 4.89
C GLN A 181 -8.95 -23.63 5.11
N THR A 182 -9.85 -24.36 5.75
CA THR A 182 -11.21 -23.87 6.08
C THR A 182 -11.18 -22.99 7.32
N VAL A 183 -10.48 -23.43 8.38
CA VAL A 183 -10.42 -22.69 9.65
C VAL A 183 -9.82 -21.29 9.47
N TYR A 184 -8.68 -21.15 8.75
CA TYR A 184 -8.11 -19.81 8.56
C TYR A 184 -9.04 -18.87 7.77
N LYS A 185 -9.78 -19.39 6.77
CA LYS A 185 -10.75 -18.59 6.03
C LYS A 185 -11.91 -18.12 6.90
N LEU A 186 -12.40 -19.02 7.77
CA LEU A 186 -13.45 -18.64 8.73
C LEU A 186 -12.95 -17.57 9.71
N ILE A 187 -11.71 -17.70 10.19
CA ILE A 187 -11.08 -16.67 11.04
C ILE A 187 -10.97 -15.35 10.27
N ALA A 188 -10.49 -15.37 9.03
CA ALA A 188 -10.35 -14.17 8.22
C ALA A 188 -11.72 -13.49 7.98
N LEU A 189 -12.77 -14.25 7.68
CA LEU A 189 -14.12 -13.72 7.52
C LEU A 189 -14.68 -13.15 8.84
N ALA A 190 -14.45 -13.83 9.96
CA ALA A 190 -14.85 -13.34 11.27
C ALA A 190 -14.15 -12.03 11.59
N MET A 191 -12.84 -11.94 11.34
CA MET A 191 -12.06 -10.70 11.54
C MET A 191 -12.52 -9.56 10.61
N LEU A 192 -12.93 -9.86 9.38
CA LEU A 192 -13.51 -8.87 8.46
C LEU A 192 -14.81 -8.29 9.02
N VAL A 193 -15.70 -9.14 9.54
CA VAL A 193 -16.97 -8.70 10.16
C VAL A 193 -16.70 -7.90 11.43
N ILE A 194 -15.86 -8.41 12.32
CA ILE A 194 -15.50 -7.74 13.58
C ILE A 194 -14.85 -6.38 13.28
N GLY A 195 -13.90 -6.34 12.35
CA GLY A 195 -13.22 -5.11 11.95
C GLY A 195 -14.17 -4.07 11.36
N GLY A 196 -15.15 -4.50 10.55
CA GLY A 196 -16.18 -3.62 10.00
C GLY A 196 -17.13 -3.02 11.05
N MET A 197 -17.21 -3.62 12.24
CA MET A 197 -18.00 -3.12 13.37
C MET A 197 -17.22 -2.24 14.33
N GLN A 198 -15.89 -2.16 14.19
CA GLN A 198 -15.03 -1.40 15.09
C GLN A 198 -14.85 0.05 14.63
N ALA A 199 -14.42 0.90 15.57
CA ALA A 199 -14.02 2.25 15.24
C ALA A 199 -12.79 2.24 14.31
N TYR A 200 -12.74 3.19 13.38
CA TYR A 200 -11.67 3.34 12.39
C TYR A 200 -10.25 3.32 13.01
N THR A 201 -10.07 4.02 14.12
CA THR A 201 -8.77 4.09 14.84
C THR A 201 -8.33 2.74 15.37
N VAL A 202 -9.23 1.94 15.92
CA VAL A 202 -8.92 0.61 16.47
C VAL A 202 -8.44 -0.34 15.37
N VAL A 203 -9.07 -0.28 14.19
CA VAL A 203 -8.67 -1.13 13.05
C VAL A 203 -7.27 -0.74 12.56
N TRP A 204 -6.96 0.56 12.50
CA TRP A 204 -5.65 1.04 12.12
C TRP A 204 -4.56 0.71 13.14
N ASP A 205 -4.83 0.86 14.43
CA ASP A 205 -3.88 0.52 15.48
C ASP A 205 -3.56 -0.98 15.48
N LEU A 206 -4.57 -1.82 15.28
CA LEU A 206 -4.39 -3.26 15.15
C LEU A 206 -3.57 -3.62 13.89
N GLY A 207 -3.84 -2.94 12.78
CA GLY A 207 -3.08 -3.09 11.55
C GLY A 207 -1.61 -2.68 11.70
N ASP A 208 -1.33 -1.55 12.37
CA ASP A 208 0.03 -1.09 12.66
C ASP A 208 0.81 -2.10 13.51
N VAL A 209 0.18 -2.68 14.54
CA VAL A 209 0.79 -3.74 15.37
C VAL A 209 1.06 -4.99 14.52
N GLY A 210 0.10 -5.41 13.69
CA GLY A 210 0.24 -6.59 12.84
C GLY A 210 1.39 -6.45 11.85
N ILE A 211 1.45 -5.35 11.10
CA ILE A 211 2.54 -5.07 10.14
C ILE A 211 3.87 -4.88 10.87
N GLY A 212 3.89 -4.22 12.02
CA GLY A 212 5.09 -4.07 12.83
C GLY A 212 5.69 -5.42 13.23
N LEU A 213 4.88 -6.34 13.72
CA LEU A 213 5.31 -7.70 14.07
C LEU A 213 5.79 -8.48 12.83
N MET A 214 5.03 -8.43 11.73
CA MET A 214 5.45 -9.05 10.47
C MET A 214 6.80 -8.53 10.02
N THR A 215 7.02 -7.22 10.08
CA THR A 215 8.30 -6.58 9.70
C THR A 215 9.44 -7.07 10.59
N ILE A 216 9.26 -7.12 11.90
CA ILE A 216 10.29 -7.60 12.84
C ILE A 216 10.70 -9.05 12.49
N PHE A 217 9.73 -9.96 12.35
CA PHE A 217 10.01 -11.35 12.02
C PHE A 217 10.67 -11.50 10.66
N ASN A 218 10.21 -10.76 9.66
CA ASN A 218 10.79 -10.79 8.32
C ASN A 218 12.22 -10.24 8.30
N MET A 219 12.51 -9.16 9.03
CA MET A 219 13.87 -8.61 9.14
C MET A 219 14.84 -9.57 9.81
N ILE A 220 14.39 -10.33 10.82
CA ILE A 220 15.20 -11.38 11.44
C ILE A 220 15.59 -12.45 10.40
N ALA A 221 14.71 -12.77 9.47
CA ALA A 221 15.01 -13.73 8.40
C ALA A 221 15.88 -13.11 7.28
N LEU A 222 15.61 -11.86 6.87
CA LEU A 222 16.29 -11.20 5.77
C LEU A 222 17.78 -10.90 6.05
N VAL A 223 18.13 -10.53 7.27
CA VAL A 223 19.51 -10.17 7.61
C VAL A 223 20.50 -11.31 7.36
N PRO A 224 20.26 -12.56 7.79
CA PRO A 224 21.11 -13.69 7.43
C PRO A 224 21.13 -14.00 5.94
N MET A 225 19.99 -13.86 5.25
CA MET A 225 19.84 -14.18 3.82
C MET A 225 20.44 -13.11 2.89
N ALA A 226 20.83 -11.95 3.40
CA ALA A 226 21.38 -10.86 2.59
C ALA A 226 22.61 -11.29 1.77
N LYS A 227 23.45 -12.17 2.31
CA LYS A 227 24.63 -12.71 1.59
C LYS A 227 24.23 -13.51 0.36
N GLU A 228 23.20 -14.33 0.46
CA GLU A 228 22.69 -15.15 -0.65
C GLU A 228 22.07 -14.25 -1.74
N ALA A 229 21.32 -13.25 -1.36
CA ALA A 229 20.73 -12.28 -2.28
C ALA A 229 21.81 -11.50 -3.05
N LEU A 230 22.88 -11.04 -2.36
CA LEU A 230 24.01 -10.38 -2.99
C LEU A 230 24.81 -11.31 -3.91
N ALA A 231 24.98 -12.58 -3.53
CA ALA A 231 25.63 -13.56 -4.37
C ALA A 231 24.84 -13.83 -5.66
N ALA A 232 23.51 -13.98 -5.56
CA ALA A 232 22.63 -14.14 -6.71
C ALA A 232 22.67 -12.92 -7.65
N LEU A 233 22.68 -11.70 -7.09
CA LEU A 233 22.80 -10.46 -7.87
C LEU A 233 24.14 -10.41 -8.62
N ASN A 234 25.25 -10.71 -7.96
CA ASN A 234 26.57 -10.72 -8.58
C ASN A 234 26.68 -11.76 -9.70
N ASP A 235 26.07 -12.93 -9.53
CA ASP A 235 26.02 -13.95 -10.57
C ASP A 235 25.18 -13.49 -11.77
N TYR A 236 24.02 -12.88 -11.52
CA TYR A 236 23.19 -12.30 -12.57
C TYR A 236 23.93 -11.24 -13.38
N GLU A 237 24.65 -10.33 -12.72
CA GLU A 237 25.44 -9.29 -13.39
C GLU A 237 26.56 -9.87 -14.26
N LYS A 238 27.25 -10.92 -13.77
CA LYS A 238 28.28 -11.63 -14.56
C LYS A 238 27.67 -12.27 -15.81
N ARG A 239 26.55 -12.97 -15.67
CA ARG A 239 25.84 -13.57 -16.82
C ARG A 239 25.40 -12.54 -17.84
N LYS A 240 24.93 -11.37 -17.41
CA LYS A 240 24.52 -10.28 -18.28
C LYS A 240 25.67 -9.60 -19.02
N LYS A 241 26.89 -9.58 -18.44
CA LYS A 241 28.09 -9.04 -19.11
C LYS A 241 28.67 -9.97 -20.17
N LEU A 242 28.29 -11.25 -20.16
CA LEU A 242 28.73 -12.26 -21.11
C LEU A 242 27.78 -12.43 -22.31
N GLN A 243 26.62 -11.79 -22.28
CA GLN A 243 25.66 -11.65 -23.39
C GLN A 243 25.87 -10.35 -24.15
#